data_a68e54a0e761dd3f37bfc125e67f3212
#
_entry.id   a68e54a0e761dd3f37bfc125e67f3212
#
_cell.length_a   1.000
_cell.length_b   1.000
_cell.length_c   1.000
_cell.angle_alpha   90.00
_cell.angle_beta   90.00
_cell.angle_gamma   90.00
#
_symmetry.space_group_name_H-M   'P 1'
#
loop_
_entity.id
_entity.type
_entity.pdbx_description
1 polymer ?
#
loop_
_entity_poly.entity_id
_entity_poly.type
_entity_poly.pdbx_seq_one_letter_code
_entity_poly.pdbx_strand_id
1 'polypeptide(L)' 'MNKQITYHDNGNKCEEGFYKDGRREGECISYYENGEKELVGYFKKGKPTGIWMCWDKDGDYDWINMDAID' A
#
# COMPACT_ATOMS: atom_id res chain seq x y z
N MET A 1 9.40 -12.95 6.60
CA MET A 1 9.10 -11.60 6.10
C MET A 1 9.10 -10.60 7.24
N ASN A 2 9.61 -9.44 7.01
CA ASN A 2 9.67 -8.37 8.00
C ASN A 2 8.60 -7.33 7.70
N LYS A 3 7.76 -7.04 8.68
CA LYS A 3 6.76 -5.99 8.58
C LYS A 3 7.40 -4.66 8.95
N GLN A 4 7.14 -3.64 8.15
CA GLN A 4 7.58 -2.28 8.44
C GLN A 4 6.39 -1.35 8.46
N ILE A 5 6.38 -0.44 9.42
CA ILE A 5 5.34 0.56 9.59
C ILE A 5 6.01 1.92 9.69
N THR A 6 5.55 2.89 8.91
CA THR A 6 5.98 4.28 9.03
C THR A 6 4.80 5.11 9.51
N TYR A 7 5.09 6.31 10.00
CA TYR A 7 4.09 7.17 10.61
C TYR A 7 4.17 8.58 10.04
N HIS A 8 3.01 9.23 9.96
CA HIS A 8 2.93 10.67 9.70
C HIS A 8 3.38 11.43 10.94
N ASP A 9 3.69 12.72 10.77
CA ASP A 9 4.14 13.57 11.87
C ASP A 9 3.11 13.66 13.00
N ASN A 10 1.83 13.48 12.69
CA ASN A 10 0.76 13.52 13.69
C ASN A 10 0.58 12.21 14.46
N GLY A 11 1.41 11.19 14.20
CA GLY A 11 1.35 9.91 14.88
C GLY A 11 0.49 8.85 14.23
N ASN A 12 -0.30 9.19 13.21
CA ASN A 12 -1.09 8.19 12.49
C ASN A 12 -0.19 7.42 11.52
N LYS A 13 -0.56 6.17 11.23
CA LYS A 13 0.19 5.35 10.28
C LYS A 13 0.25 6.01 8.91
N CYS A 14 1.42 5.96 8.30
CA CYS A 14 1.64 6.42 6.94
C CYS A 14 1.60 5.24 5.98
N GLU A 15 2.36 4.20 6.27
CA GLU A 15 2.46 3.03 5.40
C GLU A 15 2.73 1.77 6.22
N GLU A 16 2.12 0.67 5.80
CA GLU A 16 2.43 -0.67 6.31
C GLU A 16 2.80 -1.55 5.13
N GLY A 17 3.88 -2.31 5.28
CA GLY A 17 4.28 -3.23 4.22
C GLY A 17 5.17 -4.32 4.74
N PHE A 18 5.40 -5.32 3.90
CA PHE A 18 6.28 -6.43 4.21
C PHE A 18 7.45 -6.45 3.27
N TYR A 19 8.60 -6.88 3.79
CA TYR A 19 9.83 -7.02 3.03
C TYR A 19 10.39 -8.43 3.19
N LYS A 20 10.95 -8.94 2.12
CA LYS A 20 11.65 -10.22 2.12
C LYS A 20 12.91 -10.07 1.27
N ASP A 21 14.06 -10.41 1.85
CA ASP A 21 15.35 -10.32 1.16
C ASP A 21 15.60 -8.94 0.54
N GLY A 22 15.20 -7.89 1.27
CA GLY A 22 15.41 -6.50 0.83
C GLY A 22 14.41 -5.98 -0.17
N ARG A 23 13.41 -6.77 -0.56
CA ARG A 23 12.38 -6.36 -1.52
C ARG A 23 11.00 -6.42 -0.90
N ARG A 24 10.10 -5.58 -1.41
CA ARG A 24 8.71 -5.63 -0.98
C ARG A 24 8.09 -6.95 -1.38
N GLU A 25 7.32 -7.52 -0.43
CA GLU A 25 6.66 -8.81 -0.64
C GLU A 25 5.38 -8.84 0.19
N GLY A 26 4.24 -9.12 -0.45
CA GLY A 26 2.97 -9.22 0.25
C GLY A 26 2.20 -7.91 0.29
N GLU A 27 1.25 -7.82 1.21
CA GLU A 27 0.33 -6.69 1.30
C GLU A 27 1.04 -5.37 1.63
N CYS A 28 0.56 -4.30 1.00
CA CYS A 28 1.03 -2.95 1.25
C CYS A 28 -0.18 -2.05 1.43
N ILE A 29 -0.20 -1.24 2.48
CA ILE A 29 -1.29 -0.31 2.78
C ILE A 29 -0.69 1.06 3.07
N SER A 30 -1.23 2.09 2.41
CA SER A 30 -0.87 3.48 2.70
C SER A 30 -2.07 4.20 3.29
N TYR A 31 -1.81 5.19 4.13
CA TYR A 31 -2.84 5.94 4.85
C TYR A 31 -2.63 7.43 4.68
N TYR A 32 -3.74 8.15 4.63
CA TYR A 32 -3.72 9.61 4.74
C TYR A 32 -3.41 10.04 6.17
N GLU A 33 -3.06 11.30 6.36
CA GLU A 33 -2.76 11.86 7.68
C GLU A 33 -3.93 11.71 8.66
N ASN A 34 -5.16 11.68 8.17
CA ASN A 34 -6.36 11.51 9.00
C ASN A 34 -6.61 10.06 9.43
N GLY A 35 -5.75 9.12 9.00
CA GLY A 35 -5.88 7.71 9.36
C GLY A 35 -6.68 6.87 8.40
N GLU A 36 -7.29 7.47 7.38
CA GLU A 36 -8.04 6.72 6.37
C GLU A 36 -7.11 6.10 5.35
N LYS A 37 -7.51 4.96 4.80
CA LYS A 37 -6.70 4.28 3.78
C LYS A 37 -6.63 5.10 2.51
N GLU A 38 -5.44 5.16 1.95
CA GLU A 38 -5.17 5.81 0.67
C GLU A 38 -4.99 4.77 -0.43
N LEU A 39 -4.29 3.67 -0.13
CA LEU A 39 -3.87 2.70 -1.12
C LEU A 39 -3.75 1.33 -0.48
N VAL A 40 -4.23 0.29 -1.16
CA VAL A 40 -4.03 -1.10 -0.75
C VAL A 40 -3.63 -1.91 -1.97
N GLY A 41 -2.59 -2.71 -1.81
CA GLY A 41 -2.13 -3.55 -2.91
C GLY A 41 -1.22 -4.67 -2.44
N TYR A 42 -0.63 -5.35 -3.41
CA TYR A 42 0.25 -6.48 -3.18
C TYR A 42 1.50 -6.37 -4.03
N PHE A 43 2.61 -6.74 -3.43
CA PHE A 43 3.88 -6.88 -4.13
C PHE A 43 4.31 -8.34 -4.18
N LYS A 44 4.95 -8.71 -5.26
CA LYS A 44 5.58 -10.01 -5.43
C LYS A 44 6.96 -9.80 -6.02
N LYS A 45 8.00 -10.22 -5.27
CA LYS A 45 9.40 -10.08 -5.68
C LYS A 45 9.76 -8.64 -6.06
N GLY A 46 9.24 -7.68 -5.29
CA GLY A 46 9.51 -6.26 -5.48
C GLY A 46 8.65 -5.57 -6.52
N LYS A 47 7.73 -6.28 -7.18
CA LYS A 47 6.87 -5.72 -8.22
C LYS A 47 5.41 -5.71 -7.78
N PRO A 48 4.67 -4.63 -8.11
CA PRO A 48 3.23 -4.62 -7.82
C PRO A 48 2.51 -5.65 -8.68
N THR A 49 1.54 -6.34 -8.08
CA THR A 49 0.77 -7.40 -8.73
C THR A 49 -0.67 -7.36 -8.24
N GLY A 50 -1.57 -7.93 -9.06
CA GLY A 50 -2.98 -8.06 -8.70
C GLY A 50 -3.76 -6.75 -8.75
N ILE A 51 -4.88 -6.73 -8.04
CA ILE A 51 -5.74 -5.56 -7.99
C ILE A 51 -5.28 -4.62 -6.89
N TRP A 52 -5.04 -3.37 -7.25
CA TRP A 52 -4.70 -2.31 -6.31
C TRP A 52 -5.89 -1.37 -6.19
N MET A 53 -6.22 -0.99 -4.98
CA MET A 53 -7.29 -0.03 -4.72
C MET A 53 -6.73 1.26 -4.17
N CYS A 54 -7.31 2.38 -4.59
CA CYS A 54 -6.95 3.69 -4.07
C CYS A 54 -8.21 4.48 -3.73
N TRP A 55 -8.10 5.31 -2.70
CA TRP A 55 -9.17 6.19 -2.24
C TRP A 55 -8.67 7.62 -2.28
N ASP A 56 -9.55 8.54 -2.68
CA ASP A 56 -9.24 9.96 -2.58
C ASP A 56 -9.70 10.51 -1.22
N LYS A 57 -9.47 11.79 -1.00
CA LYS A 57 -9.77 12.42 0.29
C LYS A 57 -11.28 12.48 0.59
N ASP A 58 -12.11 12.35 -0.42
CA ASP A 58 -13.56 12.35 -0.28
C ASP A 58 -14.12 10.95 -0.02
N GLY A 59 -13.25 9.93 -0.03
CA GLY A 59 -13.65 8.55 0.19
C GLY A 59 -14.06 7.81 -1.08
N ASP A 60 -13.99 8.46 -2.23
CA ASP A 60 -14.25 7.80 -3.50
C ASP A 60 -13.08 6.89 -3.84
N TYR A 61 -13.36 5.75 -4.46
CA TYR A 61 -12.31 4.78 -4.75
C TYR A 61 -12.26 4.41 -6.23
N ASP A 62 -11.09 3.92 -6.61
CA ASP A 62 -10.85 3.36 -7.93
C ASP A 62 -9.94 2.14 -7.77
N TRP A 63 -9.77 1.38 -8.84
CA TRP A 63 -8.90 0.21 -8.80
C TRP A 63 -8.16 0.04 -10.11
N ILE A 64 -7.00 -0.62 -10.02
CA ILE A 64 -6.16 -0.91 -11.18
C ILE A 64 -5.73 -2.37 -11.07
N ASN A 65 -5.77 -3.09 -12.18
CA ASN A 65 -5.20 -4.43 -12.26
C ASN A 65 -3.77 -4.31 -12.76
N MET A 66 -2.81 -4.47 -11.86
CA MET A 66 -1.39 -4.32 -12.18
C MET A 66 -0.90 -5.40 -13.14
N ASP A 67 -1.54 -6.55 -13.16
CA ASP A 67 -1.14 -7.65 -14.04
C ASP A 67 -1.58 -7.40 -15.50
N ALA A 68 -2.49 -6.46 -15.70
CA ALA A 68 -2.97 -6.09 -17.04
C ALA A 68 -2.15 -4.97 -17.68
N ILE A 69 -1.14 -4.45 -16.97
CA ILE A 69 -0.28 -3.38 -17.48
C ILE A 69 0.97 -4.00 -18.09
N ASP A 70 1.24 -3.69 -19.33
CA ASP A 70 2.45 -4.16 -20.04
C ASP A 70 3.63 -3.23 -19.81
#